data_c76953f40505316501db93128a830f57
#
_entry.id   c76953f40505316501db93128a830f57
#
_cell.length_a   1.000
_cell.length_b   1.000
_cell.length_c   1.000
_cell.angle_alpha   90.00
_cell.angle_beta   90.00
_cell.angle_gamma   90.00
#
_symmetry.space_group_name_H-M   'P 1'
#
loop_
_entity.id
_entity.type
_entity.pdbx_description
1 polymer ?
#
loop_
_entity_poly.entity_id
_entity_poly.type
_entity_poly.pdbx_seq_one_letter_code
_entity_poly.pdbx_strand_id
1 'polypeptide(L)'
;MADKIRIAVLGCGGRARLVNHLLDDSDRGVEVAAVFDPDAAEMDLIKHTLNAPNAVPCASAQQAIDFPGVEWVMVLSPNAFHHDQILAAFKAGKNVFAEKPLATSIDDCVDIYTAHLASGRLFATGFVLRYAPLYRKVKEMLDSGKFGHIISINAEENIPPYHGSYIMCNWRRRTAVAGPHILEKCCHDLDLINWFCNSKASKAASFGGRDFFTPENEPLFDRYGHDVFKQWRDPHGVESPFTSDKDLMDNQVAIFEYRNGIRVQFQSTMSNPMPSRRMYFSCTEGTLAVELYSRTIRYRMLGSDEEKALVFKSADGHGGGDAHIMKALYRTMTTGDPPKCGGSEGLESAVLALAIDRAAKTGTIVDLEPIWKKLGR
;
A
#
# COMPACT_ATOMS: atom_id res chain seq x y z
N MET A 1 25.55 24.24 12.58
CA MET A 1 24.31 23.50 12.44
C MET A 1 24.62 22.32 11.54
N ALA A 2 24.19 21.13 11.87
CA ALA A 2 24.34 19.99 10.95
C ALA A 2 23.59 20.28 9.64
N ASP A 3 24.17 19.87 8.50
CA ASP A 3 23.52 20.05 7.22
C ASP A 3 22.21 19.26 7.20
N LYS A 4 21.12 19.89 6.73
CA LYS A 4 19.82 19.24 6.61
C LYS A 4 19.82 18.22 5.49
N ILE A 5 19.17 17.07 5.70
CA ILE A 5 18.91 16.11 4.64
C ILE A 5 17.90 16.72 3.68
N ARG A 6 18.26 16.84 2.41
CA ARG A 6 17.43 17.47 1.38
C ARG A 6 16.65 16.44 0.59
N ILE A 7 15.32 16.64 0.49
CA ILE A 7 14.44 15.74 -0.22
C ILE A 7 13.75 16.44 -1.41
N ALA A 8 13.47 15.66 -2.47
CA ALA A 8 12.55 16.03 -3.53
C ALA A 8 11.23 15.28 -3.35
N VAL A 9 10.10 15.93 -3.60
CA VAL A 9 8.75 15.33 -3.55
C VAL A 9 8.17 15.28 -4.95
N LEU A 10 7.86 14.07 -5.43
CA LEU A 10 7.22 13.81 -6.72
C LEU A 10 5.78 13.33 -6.49
N GLY A 11 4.81 14.11 -6.99
CA GLY A 11 3.39 13.94 -6.67
C GLY A 11 3.00 14.71 -5.41
N CYS A 12 2.27 15.81 -5.61
CA CYS A 12 1.88 16.75 -4.55
C CYS A 12 0.44 16.56 -4.05
N GLY A 13 -0.21 15.47 -4.42
CA GLY A 13 -1.57 15.15 -4.02
C GLY A 13 -1.72 14.80 -2.54
N GLY A 14 -2.89 14.24 -2.17
CA GLY A 14 -3.24 13.99 -0.76
C GLY A 14 -2.23 13.17 0.03
N ARG A 15 -1.51 12.26 -0.61
CA ARG A 15 -0.51 11.41 0.07
C ARG A 15 0.79 12.15 0.41
N ALA A 16 1.10 13.24 -0.27
CA ALA A 16 2.28 14.06 0.05
C ALA A 16 2.25 14.67 1.46
N ARG A 17 1.07 14.78 2.08
CA ARG A 17 0.93 15.20 3.49
C ARG A 17 1.64 14.28 4.48
N LEU A 18 1.95 13.03 4.09
CA LEU A 18 2.73 12.10 4.89
C LEU A 18 4.10 12.69 5.28
N VAL A 19 4.67 13.54 4.40
CA VAL A 19 5.95 14.22 4.63
C VAL A 19 5.94 15.11 5.88
N ASN A 20 4.77 15.61 6.33
CA ASN A 20 4.68 16.36 7.60
C ASN A 20 5.21 15.54 8.78
N HIS A 21 4.85 14.26 8.89
CA HIS A 21 5.38 13.39 9.95
C HIS A 21 6.90 13.25 9.89
N LEU A 22 7.49 13.22 8.69
CA LEU A 22 8.94 13.19 8.54
C LEU A 22 9.58 14.50 9.01
N LEU A 23 9.00 15.65 8.64
CA LEU A 23 9.49 16.97 9.04
C LEU A 23 9.37 17.19 10.55
N ASP A 24 8.26 16.74 11.15
CA ASP A 24 8.02 16.87 12.60
C ASP A 24 8.94 15.94 13.40
N ASP A 25 9.06 14.66 13.03
CA ASP A 25 9.93 13.70 13.69
C ASP A 25 11.43 14.04 13.57
N SER A 26 11.79 14.75 12.51
CA SER A 26 13.19 15.16 12.27
C SER A 26 13.58 16.44 13.02
N ASP A 27 12.67 17.07 13.74
CA ASP A 27 12.85 18.43 14.29
C ASP A 27 13.41 19.39 13.24
N ARG A 28 12.85 19.32 12.02
CA ARG A 28 13.31 20.07 10.84
C ARG A 28 14.75 19.78 10.40
N GLY A 29 15.32 18.63 10.78
CA GLY A 29 16.59 18.12 10.24
C GLY A 29 16.48 17.63 8.80
N VAL A 30 15.25 17.59 8.24
CA VAL A 30 14.94 17.34 6.84
C VAL A 30 14.39 18.61 6.19
N GLU A 31 14.75 18.87 4.93
CA GLU A 31 14.29 20.01 4.14
C GLU A 31 13.69 19.53 2.81
N VAL A 32 12.49 20.01 2.49
CA VAL A 32 11.93 19.85 1.14
C VAL A 32 12.60 20.87 0.23
N ALA A 33 13.50 20.41 -0.63
CA ALA A 33 14.28 21.27 -1.53
C ALA A 33 13.57 21.51 -2.86
N ALA A 34 12.87 20.49 -3.38
CA ALA A 34 12.19 20.55 -4.67
C ALA A 34 10.85 19.79 -4.62
N VAL A 35 9.89 20.25 -5.42
CA VAL A 35 8.59 19.59 -5.60
C VAL A 35 8.25 19.51 -7.08
N PHE A 36 7.58 18.44 -7.48
CA PHE A 36 7.05 18.28 -8.82
C PHE A 36 5.66 17.64 -8.81
N ASP A 37 4.74 18.28 -9.50
CA ASP A 37 3.43 17.75 -9.89
C ASP A 37 3.08 18.38 -11.26
N PRO A 38 2.37 17.70 -12.18
CA PRO A 38 1.89 18.33 -13.40
C PRO A 38 0.90 19.46 -13.14
N ASP A 39 0.24 19.49 -12.00
CA ASP A 39 -0.63 20.58 -11.55
C ASP A 39 0.15 21.56 -10.65
N ALA A 40 0.35 22.78 -11.14
CA ALA A 40 1.04 23.84 -10.42
C ALA A 40 0.32 24.22 -9.10
N ALA A 41 -1.02 24.15 -9.08
CA ALA A 41 -1.80 24.46 -7.88
C ALA A 41 -1.55 23.44 -6.76
N GLU A 42 -1.34 22.16 -7.09
CA GLU A 42 -0.97 21.14 -6.13
C GLU A 42 0.43 21.36 -5.55
N MET A 43 1.39 21.84 -6.37
CA MET A 43 2.73 22.20 -5.89
C MET A 43 2.68 23.36 -4.89
N ASP A 44 1.88 24.40 -5.16
CA ASP A 44 1.72 25.54 -4.24
C ASP A 44 1.00 25.10 -2.96
N LEU A 45 -0.04 24.28 -3.07
CA LEU A 45 -0.78 23.75 -1.93
C LEU A 45 0.11 22.90 -1.03
N ILE A 46 0.94 22.02 -1.58
CA ILE A 46 1.80 21.16 -0.77
C ILE A 46 2.93 21.95 -0.09
N LYS A 47 3.51 22.94 -0.76
CA LYS A 47 4.49 23.86 -0.12
C LYS A 47 3.91 24.55 1.11
N HIS A 48 2.67 25.03 1.00
CA HIS A 48 1.96 25.63 2.14
C HIS A 48 1.69 24.58 3.24
N THR A 49 1.16 23.40 2.86
CA THR A 49 0.80 22.32 3.78
C THR A 49 2.00 21.81 4.57
N LEU A 50 3.17 21.70 3.93
CA LEU A 50 4.41 21.22 4.56
C LEU A 50 5.21 22.34 5.26
N ASN A 51 4.69 23.58 5.24
CA ASN A 51 5.42 24.76 5.71
C ASN A 51 6.85 24.80 5.13
N ALA A 52 6.95 24.62 3.80
CA ALA A 52 8.19 24.55 3.03
C ALA A 52 8.24 25.69 1.96
N PRO A 53 8.24 26.97 2.36
CA PRO A 53 8.15 28.09 1.43
C PRO A 53 9.32 28.15 0.45
N ASN A 54 10.48 27.64 0.84
CA ASN A 54 11.71 27.63 0.04
C ASN A 54 11.80 26.44 -0.94
N ALA A 55 10.86 25.48 -0.88
CA ALA A 55 10.84 24.38 -1.84
C ALA A 55 10.61 24.91 -3.26
N VAL A 56 11.43 24.48 -4.21
CA VAL A 56 11.40 24.97 -5.58
C VAL A 56 10.45 24.11 -6.41
N PRO A 57 9.39 24.70 -7.00
CA PRO A 57 8.58 24.01 -7.99
C PRO A 57 9.41 23.72 -9.23
N CYS A 58 9.40 22.47 -9.69
CA CYS A 58 10.16 22.01 -10.85
C CYS A 58 9.22 21.77 -12.05
N ALA A 59 9.73 21.95 -13.27
CA ALA A 59 8.98 21.74 -14.50
C ALA A 59 8.88 20.24 -14.89
N SER A 60 9.67 19.37 -14.25
CA SER A 60 9.66 17.93 -14.51
C SER A 60 10.12 17.16 -13.28
N ALA A 61 9.75 15.87 -13.19
CA ALA A 61 10.26 14.96 -12.16
C ALA A 61 11.78 14.87 -12.21
N GLN A 62 12.38 14.82 -13.41
CA GLN A 62 13.84 14.77 -13.55
C GLN A 62 14.51 16.02 -12.97
N GLN A 63 13.96 17.21 -13.20
CA GLN A 63 14.51 18.44 -12.63
C GLN A 63 14.46 18.43 -11.10
N ALA A 64 13.40 17.88 -10.50
CA ALA A 64 13.30 17.75 -9.05
C ALA A 64 14.28 16.72 -8.49
N ILE A 65 14.49 15.59 -9.19
CA ILE A 65 15.47 14.56 -8.83
C ILE A 65 16.89 15.11 -8.85
N ASP A 66 17.24 15.89 -9.91
CA ASP A 66 18.58 16.46 -10.12
C ASP A 66 18.81 17.75 -9.34
N PHE A 67 17.82 18.23 -8.59
CA PHE A 67 17.93 19.49 -7.87
C PHE A 67 19.13 19.46 -6.90
N PRO A 68 19.95 20.53 -6.87
CA PRO A 68 21.21 20.56 -6.12
C PRO A 68 21.03 20.17 -4.66
N GLY A 69 21.85 19.24 -4.19
CA GLY A 69 21.88 18.77 -2.80
C GLY A 69 20.74 17.81 -2.42
N VAL A 70 19.83 17.41 -3.31
CA VAL A 70 18.83 16.38 -3.03
C VAL A 70 19.53 15.03 -2.81
N GLU A 71 19.20 14.37 -1.69
CA GLU A 71 19.72 13.07 -1.28
C GLU A 71 18.66 11.97 -1.36
N TRP A 72 17.40 12.33 -1.11
CA TRP A 72 16.26 11.43 -1.12
C TRP A 72 15.15 11.91 -2.04
N VAL A 73 14.54 10.98 -2.76
CA VAL A 73 13.37 11.23 -3.61
C VAL A 73 12.16 10.53 -2.99
N MET A 74 11.11 11.32 -2.71
CA MET A 74 9.82 10.83 -2.22
C MET A 74 8.89 10.66 -3.41
N VAL A 75 8.66 9.42 -3.87
CA VAL A 75 7.77 9.10 -4.99
C VAL A 75 6.38 8.86 -4.46
N LEU A 76 5.49 9.84 -4.63
CA LEU A 76 4.12 9.90 -4.08
C LEU A 76 3.08 10.15 -5.18
N SER A 77 3.48 10.02 -6.43
CA SER A 77 2.68 10.17 -7.67
C SER A 77 1.67 9.02 -7.83
N PRO A 78 0.76 9.06 -8.81
CA PRO A 78 -0.04 7.91 -9.18
C PRO A 78 0.82 6.72 -9.65
N ASN A 79 0.34 5.52 -9.40
CA ASN A 79 1.11 4.26 -9.43
C ASN A 79 1.86 4.00 -10.76
N ALA A 80 1.27 4.37 -11.90
CA ALA A 80 1.89 4.19 -13.22
C ALA A 80 3.19 4.98 -13.41
N PHE A 81 3.42 6.02 -12.61
CA PHE A 81 4.63 6.84 -12.72
C PHE A 81 5.75 6.38 -11.78
N HIS A 82 5.48 5.43 -10.87
CA HIS A 82 6.47 4.96 -9.91
C HIS A 82 7.70 4.37 -10.58
N HIS A 83 7.52 3.50 -11.58
CA HIS A 83 8.60 2.83 -12.28
C HIS A 83 9.64 3.83 -12.80
N ASP A 84 9.25 4.74 -13.67
CA ASP A 84 10.18 5.68 -14.33
C ASP A 84 10.84 6.64 -13.32
N GLN A 85 10.07 7.10 -12.32
CA GLN A 85 10.58 8.01 -11.31
C GLN A 85 11.58 7.33 -10.36
N ILE A 86 11.34 6.09 -9.97
CA ILE A 86 12.24 5.30 -9.12
C ILE A 86 13.54 4.99 -9.87
N LEU A 87 13.44 4.54 -11.13
CA LEU A 87 14.61 4.25 -11.96
C LEU A 87 15.46 5.51 -12.21
N ALA A 88 14.81 6.65 -12.49
CA ALA A 88 15.50 7.94 -12.65
C ALA A 88 16.22 8.36 -11.37
N ALA A 89 15.59 8.18 -10.21
CA ALA A 89 16.20 8.49 -8.93
C ALA A 89 17.44 7.62 -8.64
N PHE A 90 17.35 6.30 -8.87
CA PHE A 90 18.51 5.40 -8.71
C PHE A 90 19.63 5.75 -9.68
N LYS A 91 19.31 6.04 -10.95
CA LYS A 91 20.27 6.48 -11.97
C LYS A 91 20.99 7.77 -11.56
N ALA A 92 20.29 8.70 -10.91
CA ALA A 92 20.84 9.93 -10.35
C ALA A 92 21.57 9.72 -9.01
N GLY A 93 21.72 8.47 -8.54
CA GLY A 93 22.40 8.13 -7.29
C GLY A 93 21.66 8.55 -6.03
N LYS A 94 20.33 8.71 -6.10
CA LYS A 94 19.49 9.12 -4.96
C LYS A 94 18.95 7.92 -4.20
N ASN A 95 18.72 8.09 -2.89
CA ASN A 95 17.92 7.18 -2.10
C ASN A 95 16.44 7.44 -2.37
N VAL A 96 15.58 6.43 -2.19
CA VAL A 96 14.18 6.53 -2.55
C VAL A 96 13.27 6.08 -1.42
N PHE A 97 12.22 6.85 -1.18
CA PHE A 97 10.98 6.38 -0.56
C PHE A 97 9.89 6.38 -1.64
N ALA A 98 9.26 5.25 -1.89
CA ALA A 98 8.13 5.17 -2.83
C ALA A 98 6.87 4.69 -2.13
N GLU A 99 5.74 5.34 -2.46
CA GLU A 99 4.43 4.84 -2.05
C GLU A 99 4.12 3.49 -2.70
N LYS A 100 3.21 2.78 -2.07
CA LYS A 100 2.67 1.51 -2.58
C LYS A 100 1.58 1.78 -3.66
N PRO A 101 1.34 0.84 -4.55
CA PRO A 101 2.13 -0.35 -4.88
C PRO A 101 3.45 0.01 -5.57
N LEU A 102 4.36 -0.96 -5.67
CA LEU A 102 5.69 -0.71 -6.24
C LEU A 102 5.61 -0.22 -7.70
N ALA A 103 4.83 -0.91 -8.54
CA ALA A 103 4.49 -0.52 -9.91
C ALA A 103 3.19 -1.22 -10.32
N THR A 104 2.75 -1.01 -11.58
CA THR A 104 1.47 -1.54 -12.10
C THR A 104 1.62 -2.81 -12.95
N SER A 105 2.84 -3.25 -13.23
CA SER A 105 3.15 -4.51 -13.92
C SER A 105 4.23 -5.32 -13.19
N ILE A 106 4.27 -6.63 -13.43
CA ILE A 106 5.30 -7.50 -12.85
C ILE A 106 6.68 -7.15 -13.41
N ASP A 107 6.78 -6.86 -14.70
CA ASP A 107 8.05 -6.53 -15.34
C ASP A 107 8.63 -5.22 -14.76
N ASP A 108 7.81 -4.17 -14.59
CA ASP A 108 8.25 -2.93 -13.95
C ASP A 108 8.70 -3.15 -12.50
N CYS A 109 8.00 -4.01 -11.75
CA CYS A 109 8.41 -4.36 -10.38
C CYS A 109 9.76 -5.08 -10.35
N VAL A 110 10.01 -5.96 -11.32
CA VAL A 110 11.29 -6.66 -11.48
C VAL A 110 12.40 -5.69 -11.86
N ASP A 111 12.14 -4.75 -12.77
CA ASP A 111 13.09 -3.73 -13.18
C ASP A 111 13.49 -2.82 -12.02
N ILE A 112 12.51 -2.33 -11.25
CA ILE A 112 12.76 -1.54 -10.04
C ILE A 112 13.63 -2.31 -9.04
N TYR A 113 13.27 -3.58 -8.77
CA TYR A 113 14.00 -4.40 -7.83
C TYR A 113 15.45 -4.64 -8.28
N THR A 114 15.64 -4.92 -9.57
CA THR A 114 16.97 -5.12 -10.17
C THR A 114 17.81 -3.85 -10.12
N ALA A 115 17.20 -2.71 -10.50
CA ALA A 115 17.86 -1.41 -10.44
C ALA A 115 18.22 -0.99 -9.00
N HIS A 116 17.35 -1.28 -8.02
CA HIS A 116 17.64 -1.06 -6.61
C HIS A 116 18.91 -1.81 -6.18
N LEU A 117 18.99 -3.13 -6.46
CA LEU A 117 20.16 -3.93 -6.10
C LEU A 117 21.44 -3.40 -6.77
N ALA A 118 21.36 -3.01 -8.04
CA ALA A 118 22.50 -2.48 -8.78
C ALA A 118 22.94 -1.09 -8.30
N SER A 119 22.02 -0.27 -7.82
CA SER A 119 22.30 1.12 -7.40
C SER A 119 23.07 1.22 -6.09
N GLY A 120 22.94 0.23 -5.21
CA GLY A 120 23.44 0.27 -3.84
C GLY A 120 22.82 1.38 -2.97
N ARG A 121 21.68 1.96 -3.39
CA ARG A 121 20.99 3.02 -2.67
C ARG A 121 19.97 2.45 -1.69
N LEU A 122 19.63 3.24 -0.68
CA LEU A 122 18.56 2.89 0.25
C LEU A 122 17.21 3.05 -0.42
N PHE A 123 16.34 2.06 -0.23
CA PHE A 123 15.01 2.04 -0.82
C PHE A 123 13.96 1.61 0.20
N ALA A 124 13.09 2.54 0.57
CA ALA A 124 11.94 2.29 1.45
C ALA A 124 10.63 2.31 0.68
N THR A 125 9.70 1.42 1.03
CA THR A 125 8.35 1.35 0.43
C THR A 125 7.25 1.66 1.44
N GLY A 126 6.16 2.28 0.97
CA GLY A 126 5.08 2.85 1.76
C GLY A 126 4.09 1.85 2.39
N PHE A 127 4.54 0.65 2.82
CA PHE A 127 3.67 -0.32 3.48
C PHE A 127 3.43 0.02 4.95
N VAL A 128 2.70 1.09 5.18
CA VAL A 128 2.46 1.70 6.49
C VAL A 128 1.88 0.74 7.52
N LEU A 129 1.08 -0.26 7.11
CA LEU A 129 0.45 -1.20 8.04
C LEU A 129 1.45 -2.09 8.77
N ARG A 130 2.63 -2.39 8.20
CA ARG A 130 3.71 -3.06 8.93
C ARG A 130 4.21 -2.28 10.15
N TYR A 131 3.98 -0.97 10.16
CA TYR A 131 4.40 -0.07 11.23
C TYR A 131 3.29 0.20 12.24
N ALA A 132 2.05 -0.16 11.94
CA ALA A 132 0.92 -0.01 12.86
C ALA A 132 1.09 -0.89 14.11
N PRO A 133 0.93 -0.34 15.33
CA PRO A 133 1.08 -1.08 16.58
C PRO A 133 0.26 -2.38 16.64
N LEU A 134 -0.95 -2.35 16.08
CA LEU A 134 -1.84 -3.51 15.98
C LEU A 134 -1.18 -4.70 15.25
N TYR A 135 -0.69 -4.47 14.02
CA TYR A 135 -0.10 -5.53 13.20
C TYR A 135 1.30 -5.94 13.67
N ARG A 136 2.05 -5.01 14.25
CA ARG A 136 3.32 -5.33 14.92
C ARG A 136 3.10 -6.28 16.09
N LYS A 137 2.01 -6.11 16.85
CA LYS A 137 1.66 -7.03 17.94
C LYS A 137 1.25 -8.40 17.41
N VAL A 138 0.49 -8.47 16.31
CA VAL A 138 0.20 -9.75 15.64
C VAL A 138 1.49 -10.48 15.27
N LYS A 139 2.43 -9.77 14.63
CA LYS A 139 3.73 -10.36 14.23
C LYS A 139 4.52 -10.86 15.43
N GLU A 140 4.62 -10.07 16.50
CA GLU A 140 5.26 -10.46 17.76
C GLU A 140 4.63 -11.73 18.35
N MET A 141 3.29 -11.82 18.36
CA MET A 141 2.57 -12.97 18.88
C MET A 141 2.84 -14.23 18.06
N LEU A 142 2.81 -14.13 16.73
CA LEU A 142 3.10 -15.25 15.83
C LEU A 142 4.58 -15.70 15.95
N ASP A 143 5.51 -14.75 15.98
CA ASP A 143 6.95 -15.01 16.08
C ASP A 143 7.37 -15.56 17.45
N SER A 144 6.54 -15.37 18.49
CA SER A 144 6.81 -15.93 19.82
C SER A 144 6.81 -17.46 19.87
N GLY A 145 6.32 -18.12 18.82
CA GLY A 145 6.15 -19.58 18.73
C GLY A 145 4.99 -20.14 19.56
N LYS A 146 4.33 -19.34 20.39
CA LYS A 146 3.23 -19.81 21.27
C LYS A 146 2.02 -20.34 20.50
N PHE A 147 1.78 -19.82 19.30
CA PHE A 147 0.68 -20.26 18.43
C PHE A 147 1.06 -21.49 17.58
N GLY A 148 2.33 -21.95 17.65
CA GLY A 148 2.84 -22.99 16.76
C GLY A 148 2.97 -22.50 15.32
N HIS A 149 2.61 -23.35 14.36
CA HIS A 149 2.67 -23.02 12.93
C HIS A 149 1.33 -22.53 12.41
N ILE A 150 1.36 -21.52 11.53
CA ILE A 150 0.17 -21.07 10.80
C ILE A 150 -0.21 -22.18 9.81
N ILE A 151 -1.45 -22.65 9.86
CA ILE A 151 -2.02 -23.64 8.95
C ILE A 151 -2.69 -22.91 7.76
N SER A 152 -3.55 -21.96 8.11
CA SER A 152 -4.29 -21.19 7.12
C SER A 152 -4.66 -19.81 7.63
N ILE A 153 -4.92 -18.89 6.68
CA ILE A 153 -5.38 -17.53 6.95
C ILE A 153 -6.66 -17.26 6.16
N ASN A 154 -7.69 -16.74 6.82
CA ASN A 154 -8.84 -16.12 6.19
C ASN A 154 -8.71 -14.61 6.36
N ALA A 155 -8.65 -13.86 5.26
CA ALA A 155 -8.44 -12.43 5.29
C ALA A 155 -9.42 -11.69 4.37
N GLU A 156 -9.74 -10.45 4.73
CA GLU A 156 -10.67 -9.63 3.96
C GLU A 156 -10.37 -8.14 4.09
N GLU A 157 -10.62 -7.40 3.01
CA GLU A 157 -10.72 -5.96 2.98
C GLU A 157 -12.04 -5.56 2.28
N ASN A 158 -13.08 -5.38 3.06
CA ASN A 158 -14.42 -4.99 2.62
C ASN A 158 -14.63 -3.52 2.96
N ILE A 159 -14.47 -2.65 1.96
CA ILE A 159 -14.56 -1.19 2.17
C ILE A 159 -15.99 -0.67 2.03
N PRO A 160 -16.33 0.45 2.69
CA PRO A 160 -17.68 1.04 2.62
C PRO A 160 -17.97 1.67 1.26
N PRO A 161 -19.27 1.89 0.91
CA PRO A 161 -19.68 2.41 -0.40
C PRO A 161 -19.03 3.75 -0.76
N TYR A 162 -18.88 4.69 0.19
CA TYR A 162 -18.26 5.99 -0.07
C TYR A 162 -16.78 5.86 -0.47
N HIS A 163 -16.07 4.86 0.07
CA HIS A 163 -14.69 4.60 -0.30
C HIS A 163 -14.60 3.94 -1.69
N GLY A 164 -15.52 3.00 -1.99
CA GLY A 164 -15.64 2.45 -3.34
C GLY A 164 -15.96 3.53 -4.37
N SER A 165 -16.90 4.42 -4.09
CA SER A 165 -17.22 5.57 -4.94
C SER A 165 -16.02 6.47 -5.20
N TYR A 166 -15.24 6.78 -4.15
CA TYR A 166 -13.99 7.52 -4.32
C TYR A 166 -13.05 6.85 -5.31
N ILE A 167 -12.85 5.53 -5.22
CA ILE A 167 -12.01 4.79 -6.15
C ILE A 167 -12.58 4.83 -7.57
N MET A 168 -13.89 4.64 -7.72
CA MET A 168 -14.58 4.57 -9.01
C MET A 168 -14.71 5.93 -9.71
N CYS A 169 -14.47 7.05 -9.03
CA CYS A 169 -14.49 8.39 -9.61
C CYS A 169 -13.10 9.03 -9.72
N ASN A 170 -12.13 8.59 -8.93
CA ASN A 170 -10.77 9.13 -8.91
C ASN A 170 -9.90 8.56 -10.06
N TRP A 171 -8.66 9.01 -10.22
CA TRP A 171 -7.69 8.44 -11.16
C TRP A 171 -7.50 6.92 -10.97
N ARG A 172 -7.80 6.42 -9.79
CA ARG A 172 -7.75 5.00 -9.41
C ARG A 172 -8.72 4.12 -10.19
N ARG A 173 -9.75 4.71 -10.80
CA ARG A 173 -10.74 3.98 -11.60
C ARG A 173 -10.17 3.33 -12.87
N ARG A 174 -8.96 3.74 -13.28
CA ARG A 174 -8.29 3.26 -14.49
C ARG A 174 -7.12 2.35 -14.16
N THR A 175 -7.19 1.10 -14.59
CA THR A 175 -6.09 0.12 -14.40
C THR A 175 -4.79 0.57 -15.05
N ALA A 176 -4.85 1.31 -16.16
CA ALA A 176 -3.67 1.88 -16.82
C ALA A 176 -2.89 2.86 -15.92
N VAL A 177 -3.55 3.49 -14.94
CA VAL A 177 -2.93 4.47 -14.04
C VAL A 177 -2.67 3.88 -12.65
N ALA A 178 -3.61 3.09 -12.15
CA ALA A 178 -3.59 2.58 -10.78
C ALA A 178 -3.16 1.11 -10.66
N GLY A 179 -3.26 0.34 -11.74
CA GLY A 179 -3.35 -1.11 -11.66
C GLY A 179 -4.73 -1.58 -11.17
N PRO A 180 -4.97 -2.88 -11.06
CA PRO A 180 -6.22 -3.42 -10.54
C PRO A 180 -6.40 -3.08 -9.05
N HIS A 181 -7.67 -3.09 -8.57
CA HIS A 181 -7.97 -2.78 -7.16
C HIS A 181 -7.21 -3.65 -6.16
N ILE A 182 -7.10 -4.95 -6.46
CA ILE A 182 -6.33 -5.89 -5.63
C ILE A 182 -4.85 -5.47 -5.45
N LEU A 183 -4.28 -4.76 -6.43
CA LEU A 183 -2.94 -4.20 -6.35
C LEU A 183 -2.95 -2.83 -5.67
N GLU A 184 -3.81 -1.88 -6.13
CA GLU A 184 -3.79 -0.50 -5.63
C GLU A 184 -4.11 -0.43 -4.14
N LYS A 185 -5.13 -1.17 -3.69
CA LYS A 185 -5.65 -1.08 -2.33
C LYS A 185 -5.20 -2.26 -1.46
N CYS A 186 -5.42 -3.49 -1.93
CA CYS A 186 -5.22 -4.68 -1.11
C CYS A 186 -3.75 -5.12 -1.03
N CYS A 187 -2.82 -4.46 -1.75
CA CYS A 187 -1.39 -4.75 -1.60
C CYS A 187 -0.89 -4.59 -0.16
N HIS A 188 -1.51 -3.73 0.65
CA HIS A 188 -1.24 -3.63 2.08
C HIS A 188 -1.52 -4.94 2.83
N ASP A 189 -2.66 -5.56 2.54
CA ASP A 189 -3.09 -6.79 3.21
C ASP A 189 -2.25 -7.97 2.72
N LEU A 190 -1.99 -8.04 1.41
CA LEU A 190 -1.14 -9.05 0.82
C LEU A 190 0.30 -8.94 1.33
N ASP A 191 0.81 -7.72 1.52
CA ASP A 191 2.09 -7.48 2.16
C ASP A 191 2.14 -7.96 3.62
N LEU A 192 1.10 -7.67 4.41
CA LEU A 192 0.98 -8.17 5.77
C LEU A 192 0.94 -9.70 5.81
N ILE A 193 0.19 -10.33 4.91
CA ILE A 193 0.09 -11.79 4.83
C ILE A 193 1.46 -12.38 4.46
N ASN A 194 2.18 -11.82 3.47
CA ASN A 194 3.55 -12.22 3.14
C ASN A 194 4.47 -12.14 4.37
N TRP A 195 4.36 -11.04 5.12
CA TRP A 195 5.16 -10.82 6.32
C TRP A 195 4.85 -11.82 7.44
N PHE A 196 3.57 -12.13 7.68
CA PHE A 196 3.16 -13.11 8.69
C PHE A 196 3.53 -14.53 8.30
N CYS A 197 3.38 -14.89 7.02
CA CYS A 197 3.75 -16.22 6.51
C CYS A 197 5.26 -16.45 6.48
N ASN A 198 6.07 -15.39 6.44
CA ASN A 198 7.52 -15.45 6.28
C ASN A 198 7.95 -16.39 5.14
N SER A 199 7.23 -16.33 4.03
CA SER A 199 7.40 -17.21 2.87
C SER A 199 6.91 -16.52 1.61
N LYS A 200 7.21 -17.07 0.43
CA LYS A 200 6.73 -16.58 -0.87
C LYS A 200 5.50 -17.34 -1.32
N ALA A 201 4.52 -16.62 -1.85
CA ALA A 201 3.39 -17.24 -2.51
C ALA A 201 3.88 -18.04 -3.74
N SER A 202 3.39 -19.27 -3.89
CA SER A 202 3.77 -20.17 -4.98
C SER A 202 2.75 -20.20 -6.10
N LYS A 203 1.46 -20.10 -5.78
CA LYS A 203 0.37 -20.11 -6.77
C LYS A 203 -0.87 -19.39 -6.25
N ALA A 204 -1.69 -18.87 -7.17
CA ALA A 204 -2.93 -18.18 -6.87
C ALA A 204 -4.05 -18.54 -7.85
N ALA A 205 -5.30 -18.60 -7.35
CA ALA A 205 -6.52 -18.66 -8.12
C ALA A 205 -7.48 -17.58 -7.64
N SER A 206 -8.32 -17.05 -8.53
CA SER A 206 -9.22 -15.95 -8.19
C SER A 206 -10.42 -15.89 -9.09
N PHE A 207 -11.53 -15.35 -8.57
CA PHE A 207 -12.71 -14.95 -9.30
C PHE A 207 -13.10 -13.54 -8.87
N GLY A 208 -13.58 -12.73 -9.81
CA GLY A 208 -14.00 -11.36 -9.52
C GLY A 208 -14.80 -10.76 -10.65
N GLY A 209 -15.45 -9.65 -10.37
CA GLY A 209 -16.29 -8.94 -11.31
C GLY A 209 -16.49 -7.48 -10.93
N ARG A 210 -17.30 -6.81 -11.74
CA ARG A 210 -17.86 -5.49 -11.42
C ARG A 210 -19.38 -5.63 -11.44
N ASP A 211 -19.95 -5.76 -10.24
CA ASP A 211 -21.35 -6.16 -10.05
C ASP A 211 -22.13 -5.11 -9.26
N PHE A 212 -21.48 -4.24 -8.52
CA PHE A 212 -22.12 -3.19 -7.74
C PHE A 212 -22.07 -1.83 -8.45
N PHE A 213 -20.90 -1.35 -8.82
CA PHE A 213 -20.72 -0.06 -9.49
C PHE A 213 -20.95 -0.18 -11.00
N THR A 214 -22.18 -0.59 -11.39
CA THR A 214 -22.63 -0.73 -12.77
C THR A 214 -23.74 0.27 -13.09
N PRO A 215 -23.98 0.64 -14.37
CA PRO A 215 -25.05 1.57 -14.74
C PRO A 215 -26.45 1.12 -14.28
N GLU A 216 -26.69 -0.19 -14.20
CA GLU A 216 -27.97 -0.76 -13.75
C GLU A 216 -28.27 -0.43 -12.28
N ASN A 217 -27.23 -0.21 -11.49
CA ASN A 217 -27.32 0.14 -10.08
C ASN A 217 -27.28 1.66 -9.81
N GLU A 218 -27.22 2.50 -10.83
CA GLU A 218 -27.23 3.97 -10.68
C GLU A 218 -28.45 4.49 -9.89
N PRO A 219 -29.68 3.90 -9.99
CA PRO A 219 -30.81 4.30 -9.16
C PRO A 219 -30.59 4.18 -7.64
N LEU A 220 -29.57 3.45 -7.19
CA LEU A 220 -29.20 3.39 -5.77
C LEU A 220 -28.68 4.73 -5.27
N PHE A 221 -28.11 5.55 -6.15
CA PHE A 221 -27.60 6.88 -5.83
C PHE A 221 -28.75 7.79 -5.37
N ASP A 222 -29.86 7.79 -6.09
CA ASP A 222 -31.05 8.56 -5.73
C ASP A 222 -31.77 7.96 -4.52
N ARG A 223 -31.83 6.63 -4.43
CA ARG A 223 -32.53 5.91 -3.37
C ARG A 223 -31.92 6.09 -2.00
N TYR A 224 -30.57 6.05 -1.88
CA TYR A 224 -29.86 6.08 -0.60
C TYR A 224 -29.19 7.44 -0.31
N GLY A 225 -29.18 8.34 -1.30
CA GLY A 225 -28.65 9.69 -1.17
C GLY A 225 -27.13 9.80 -1.40
N HIS A 226 -26.76 11.01 -1.70
CA HIS A 226 -25.37 11.35 -2.01
C HIS A 226 -24.39 11.05 -0.86
N ASP A 227 -24.82 11.12 0.39
CA ASP A 227 -23.93 10.90 1.55
C ASP A 227 -23.40 9.47 1.64
N VAL A 228 -24.16 8.46 1.15
CA VAL A 228 -23.73 7.07 1.13
C VAL A 228 -22.58 6.85 0.14
N PHE A 229 -22.60 7.63 -0.96
CA PHE A 229 -21.62 7.56 -2.05
C PHE A 229 -20.73 8.80 -2.11
N LYS A 230 -20.69 9.57 -1.03
CA LYS A 230 -19.89 10.80 -0.94
C LYS A 230 -18.43 10.50 -1.19
N GLN A 231 -17.88 11.21 -2.14
CA GLN A 231 -16.46 11.14 -2.44
C GLN A 231 -15.68 12.09 -1.52
N TRP A 232 -14.45 11.76 -1.24
CA TRP A 232 -13.56 12.67 -0.55
C TRP A 232 -13.18 13.81 -1.50
N ARG A 233 -12.18 14.12 -1.93
CA ARG A 233 -11.84 15.12 -2.92
C ARG A 233 -11.92 14.52 -4.33
N ASP A 234 -12.70 15.12 -5.22
CA ASP A 234 -12.74 14.73 -6.62
C ASP A 234 -12.24 15.85 -7.55
N PRO A 235 -10.95 15.88 -7.91
CA PRO A 235 -10.42 16.81 -8.90
C PRO A 235 -10.69 16.36 -10.36
N HIS A 236 -11.36 15.21 -10.56
CA HIS A 236 -11.46 14.56 -11.88
C HIS A 236 -12.80 14.78 -12.57
N GLY A 237 -13.74 15.52 -11.97
CA GLY A 237 -15.02 15.91 -12.58
C GLY A 237 -15.94 14.73 -12.91
N VAL A 238 -15.86 13.63 -12.14
CA VAL A 238 -16.70 12.45 -12.32
C VAL A 238 -17.85 12.49 -11.32
N GLU A 239 -19.09 12.59 -11.81
CA GLU A 239 -20.26 12.81 -10.96
C GLU A 239 -20.80 11.52 -10.35
N SER A 240 -20.81 10.39 -11.09
CA SER A 240 -21.38 9.12 -10.63
C SER A 240 -20.37 7.97 -10.66
N PRO A 241 -20.21 7.23 -9.54
CA PRO A 241 -19.39 6.03 -9.50
C PRO A 241 -19.97 4.88 -10.33
N PHE A 242 -21.25 4.93 -10.65
CA PHE A 242 -21.94 3.88 -11.40
C PHE A 242 -21.70 3.98 -12.91
N THR A 243 -21.65 5.20 -13.45
CA THR A 243 -21.51 5.48 -14.89
C THR A 243 -20.14 6.03 -15.29
N SER A 244 -19.20 6.16 -14.35
CA SER A 244 -17.83 6.55 -14.65
C SER A 244 -17.16 5.58 -15.65
N ASP A 245 -16.15 6.08 -16.34
CA ASP A 245 -15.36 5.35 -17.34
C ASP A 245 -14.31 4.40 -16.71
N LYS A 246 -14.70 3.68 -15.68
CA LYS A 246 -13.88 2.74 -14.92
C LYS A 246 -13.71 1.40 -15.62
N ASP A 247 -12.58 0.72 -15.32
CA ASP A 247 -12.28 -0.63 -15.82
C ASP A 247 -11.93 -1.64 -14.70
N LEU A 248 -12.17 -1.27 -13.43
CA LEU A 248 -11.89 -2.09 -12.24
C LEU A 248 -12.96 -3.16 -11.99
N MET A 249 -12.54 -4.25 -11.34
CA MET A 249 -13.43 -5.14 -10.57
C MET A 249 -13.75 -4.47 -9.23
N ASP A 250 -15.00 -4.56 -8.76
CA ASP A 250 -15.43 -4.03 -7.45
C ASP A 250 -15.62 -5.10 -6.38
N ASN A 251 -15.54 -6.35 -6.78
CA ASN A 251 -15.46 -7.50 -5.88
C ASN A 251 -14.51 -8.56 -6.43
N GLN A 252 -13.79 -9.21 -5.52
CA GLN A 252 -12.84 -10.26 -5.88
C GLN A 252 -12.62 -11.21 -4.69
N VAL A 253 -12.60 -12.51 -4.98
CA VAL A 253 -12.22 -13.57 -4.05
C VAL A 253 -11.01 -14.30 -4.60
N ALA A 254 -10.04 -14.63 -3.72
CA ALA A 254 -8.82 -15.32 -4.10
C ALA A 254 -8.45 -16.40 -3.10
N ILE A 255 -7.79 -17.44 -3.58
CA ILE A 255 -7.10 -18.43 -2.78
C ILE A 255 -5.67 -18.57 -3.29
N PHE A 256 -4.73 -18.62 -2.37
CA PHE A 256 -3.31 -18.77 -2.74
C PHE A 256 -2.55 -19.59 -1.69
N GLU A 257 -1.45 -20.17 -2.12
CA GLU A 257 -0.61 -21.05 -1.30
C GLU A 257 0.83 -20.51 -1.27
N TYR A 258 1.46 -20.64 -0.12
CA TYR A 258 2.85 -20.32 0.11
C TYR A 258 3.74 -21.56 0.00
N ARG A 259 5.03 -21.39 -0.31
CA ARG A 259 6.02 -22.48 -0.37
C ARG A 259 6.09 -23.31 0.91
N ASN A 260 5.85 -22.71 2.06
CA ASN A 260 5.81 -23.41 3.35
C ASN A 260 4.45 -24.10 3.67
N GLY A 261 3.56 -24.18 2.69
CA GLY A 261 2.30 -24.91 2.78
C GLY A 261 1.14 -24.12 3.41
N ILE A 262 1.34 -22.88 3.85
CA ILE A 262 0.26 -22.02 4.36
C ILE A 262 -0.71 -21.71 3.22
N ARG A 263 -2.01 -21.85 3.46
CA ARG A 263 -3.09 -21.55 2.53
C ARG A 263 -3.85 -20.33 2.97
N VAL A 264 -4.20 -19.47 2.02
CA VAL A 264 -4.89 -18.23 2.30
C VAL A 264 -6.14 -18.10 1.44
N GLN A 265 -7.23 -17.69 2.07
CA GLN A 265 -8.41 -17.13 1.41
C GLN A 265 -8.41 -15.63 1.62
N PHE A 266 -8.64 -14.86 0.55
CA PHE A 266 -8.74 -13.41 0.60
C PHE A 266 -9.98 -12.92 -0.12
N GLN A 267 -10.69 -11.97 0.47
CA GLN A 267 -11.86 -11.31 -0.15
C GLN A 267 -11.66 -9.80 -0.13
N SER A 268 -12.04 -9.15 -1.24
CA SER A 268 -12.11 -7.69 -1.34
C SER A 268 -13.40 -7.25 -2.01
N THR A 269 -14.12 -6.32 -1.39
CA THR A 269 -15.35 -5.74 -1.94
C THR A 269 -15.45 -4.25 -1.62
N MET A 270 -16.13 -3.46 -2.47
CA MET A 270 -16.12 -2.01 -2.40
C MET A 270 -17.45 -1.37 -1.96
N SER A 271 -18.43 -2.15 -1.51
CA SER A 271 -19.80 -1.66 -1.32
C SER A 271 -20.46 -2.14 -0.02
N ASN A 272 -19.69 -2.24 1.07
CA ASN A 272 -20.18 -2.87 2.28
C ASN A 272 -20.72 -1.86 3.30
N PRO A 273 -22.01 -1.93 3.67
CA PRO A 273 -22.53 -1.16 4.81
C PRO A 273 -21.94 -1.58 6.16
N MET A 274 -21.39 -2.79 6.23
CA MET A 274 -20.62 -3.29 7.38
C MET A 274 -19.17 -3.53 6.95
N PRO A 275 -18.36 -2.47 6.87
CA PRO A 275 -16.98 -2.60 6.42
C PRO A 275 -16.15 -3.42 7.41
N SER A 276 -15.20 -4.20 6.89
CA SER A 276 -14.31 -5.03 7.69
C SER A 276 -12.93 -5.12 7.04
N ARG A 277 -11.89 -5.14 7.87
CA ARG A 277 -10.51 -5.41 7.45
C ARG A 277 -9.88 -6.34 8.46
N ARG A 278 -10.07 -7.63 8.23
CA ARG A 278 -9.82 -8.68 9.20
C ARG A 278 -8.89 -9.76 8.64
N MET A 279 -8.10 -10.33 9.53
CA MET A 279 -7.35 -11.57 9.29
C MET A 279 -7.59 -12.54 10.43
N TYR A 280 -7.88 -13.80 10.10
CA TYR A 280 -8.09 -14.90 11.02
C TYR A 280 -7.06 -15.98 10.76
N PHE A 281 -6.25 -16.29 11.74
CA PHE A 281 -5.15 -17.24 11.67
C PHE A 281 -5.54 -18.51 12.39
N SER A 282 -5.61 -19.63 11.66
CA SER A 282 -5.68 -20.97 12.22
C SER A 282 -4.25 -21.48 12.40
N CYS A 283 -3.85 -21.72 13.64
CA CYS A 283 -2.52 -22.20 13.98
C CYS A 283 -2.60 -23.53 14.73
N THR A 284 -1.47 -24.26 14.84
CA THR A 284 -1.44 -25.58 15.48
C THR A 284 -1.72 -25.55 16.98
N GLU A 285 -1.38 -24.46 17.67
CA GLU A 285 -1.51 -24.30 19.12
C GLU A 285 -2.56 -23.26 19.55
N GLY A 286 -3.26 -22.64 18.58
CA GLY A 286 -4.28 -21.64 18.89
C GLY A 286 -4.82 -20.93 17.67
N THR A 287 -5.72 -20.01 17.93
CA THR A 287 -6.35 -19.17 16.91
C THR A 287 -6.18 -17.70 17.27
N LEU A 288 -5.87 -16.86 16.28
CA LEU A 288 -5.74 -15.42 16.43
C LEU A 288 -6.58 -14.73 15.34
N ALA A 289 -7.32 -13.71 15.73
CA ALA A 289 -8.05 -12.83 14.81
C ALA A 289 -7.67 -11.38 15.07
N VAL A 290 -7.37 -10.62 14.00
CA VAL A 290 -7.12 -9.19 14.05
C VAL A 290 -8.12 -8.45 13.18
N GLU A 291 -8.62 -7.33 13.65
CA GLU A 291 -9.56 -6.47 12.93
C GLU A 291 -9.15 -5.00 13.10
N LEU A 292 -8.92 -4.31 11.95
CA LEU A 292 -8.37 -2.96 11.94
C LEU A 292 -9.39 -1.91 12.39
N TYR A 293 -10.64 -1.99 11.94
CA TYR A 293 -11.64 -0.96 12.24
C TYR A 293 -12.08 -0.99 13.70
N SER A 294 -12.20 -2.18 14.31
CA SER A 294 -12.40 -2.31 15.75
C SER A 294 -11.11 -2.19 16.56
N ARG A 295 -9.95 -2.21 15.90
CA ARG A 295 -8.61 -2.12 16.52
C ARG A 295 -8.38 -3.20 17.57
N THR A 296 -8.81 -4.42 17.28
CA THR A 296 -8.78 -5.53 18.22
C THR A 296 -7.94 -6.70 17.71
N ILE A 297 -7.26 -7.36 18.63
CA ILE A 297 -6.72 -8.70 18.47
C ILE A 297 -7.45 -9.59 19.44
N ARG A 298 -8.07 -10.67 18.95
CA ARG A 298 -8.70 -11.71 19.76
C ARG A 298 -7.95 -13.01 19.53
N TYR A 299 -7.78 -13.78 20.58
CA TYR A 299 -7.09 -15.07 20.45
C TYR A 299 -7.51 -16.05 21.53
N ARG A 300 -7.41 -17.35 21.19
CA ARG A 300 -7.60 -18.45 22.12
C ARG A 300 -6.56 -19.53 21.87
N MET A 301 -5.98 -20.05 22.92
CA MET A 301 -5.03 -21.16 22.83
C MET A 301 -5.77 -22.50 22.79
N LEU A 302 -5.18 -23.48 22.12
CA LEU A 302 -5.71 -24.85 22.12
C LEU A 302 -5.79 -25.38 23.58
N GLY A 303 -6.90 -26.02 23.93
CA GLY A 303 -7.15 -26.51 25.29
C GLY A 303 -7.56 -25.46 26.32
N SER A 304 -7.75 -24.19 25.91
CA SER A 304 -8.25 -23.11 26.79
C SER A 304 -9.69 -22.74 26.41
N ASP A 305 -10.54 -22.56 27.41
CA ASP A 305 -11.89 -22.03 27.25
C ASP A 305 -11.90 -20.49 27.27
N GLU A 306 -10.80 -19.86 27.67
CA GLU A 306 -10.66 -18.41 27.77
C GLU A 306 -10.28 -17.79 26.43
N GLU A 307 -11.15 -16.92 25.90
CA GLU A 307 -10.79 -16.01 24.80
C GLU A 307 -10.21 -14.71 25.37
N LYS A 308 -9.07 -14.29 24.87
CA LYS A 308 -8.40 -13.02 25.25
C LYS A 308 -8.52 -11.99 24.15
N ALA A 309 -8.66 -10.72 24.54
CA ALA A 309 -8.73 -9.58 23.64
C ALA A 309 -7.73 -8.49 24.02
N LEU A 310 -7.09 -7.91 23.01
CA LEU A 310 -6.26 -6.71 23.12
C LEU A 310 -6.91 -5.61 22.29
N VAL A 311 -7.04 -4.41 22.86
CA VAL A 311 -7.62 -3.23 22.17
C VAL A 311 -6.55 -2.17 22.02
N PHE A 312 -6.45 -1.62 20.82
CA PHE A 312 -5.45 -0.61 20.46
C PHE A 312 -6.13 0.77 20.26
N LYS A 313 -5.40 1.83 20.59
CA LYS A 313 -5.81 3.21 20.28
C LYS A 313 -5.07 3.67 19.02
N SER A 314 -5.80 4.27 18.10
CA SER A 314 -5.24 4.92 16.91
C SER A 314 -6.11 6.10 16.52
N ALA A 315 -5.50 7.14 15.96
CA ALA A 315 -6.17 8.35 15.51
C ALA A 315 -6.35 8.40 13.98
N ASP A 316 -5.71 7.51 13.21
CA ASP A 316 -5.72 7.53 11.73
C ASP A 316 -6.29 6.23 11.11
N GLY A 317 -6.57 6.29 9.82
CA GLY A 317 -7.11 5.16 9.04
C GLY A 317 -6.12 4.01 8.81
N HIS A 318 -4.83 4.21 9.12
CA HIS A 318 -3.78 3.20 9.00
C HIS A 318 -3.32 2.66 10.37
N GLY A 319 -4.12 2.86 11.42
CA GLY A 319 -3.83 2.32 12.75
C GLY A 319 -2.59 2.93 13.43
N GLY A 320 -2.22 4.17 13.08
CA GLY A 320 -1.01 4.85 13.58
C GLY A 320 0.24 4.60 12.74
N GLY A 321 0.13 3.87 11.64
CA GLY A 321 1.28 3.47 10.82
C GLY A 321 1.99 4.62 10.14
N ASP A 322 1.27 5.69 9.76
CA ASP A 322 1.82 6.81 8.99
C ASP A 322 2.94 7.55 9.73
N ALA A 323 2.74 7.90 10.98
CA ALA A 323 3.78 8.52 11.80
C ALA A 323 4.95 7.56 12.05
N HIS A 324 4.67 6.29 12.34
CA HIS A 324 5.71 5.32 12.64
C HIS A 324 6.61 4.99 11.45
N ILE A 325 6.08 4.93 10.21
CA ILE A 325 6.89 4.70 9.02
C ILE A 325 7.82 5.89 8.75
N MET A 326 7.33 7.14 8.91
CA MET A 326 8.16 8.33 8.72
C MET A 326 9.25 8.46 9.77
N LYS A 327 8.97 8.13 11.01
CA LYS A 327 9.99 8.03 12.07
C LYS A 327 11.06 6.98 11.74
N ALA A 328 10.65 5.81 11.23
CA ALA A 328 11.60 4.78 10.81
C ALA A 328 12.40 5.22 9.58
N LEU A 329 11.78 5.92 8.64
CA LEU A 329 12.47 6.49 7.48
C LEU A 329 13.52 7.52 7.91
N TYR A 330 13.18 8.43 8.82
CA TYR A 330 14.16 9.39 9.35
C TYR A 330 15.37 8.70 10.00
N ARG A 331 15.13 7.64 10.76
CA ARG A 331 16.22 6.82 11.27
C ARG A 331 17.08 6.24 10.14
N THR A 332 16.48 5.64 9.12
CA THR A 332 17.20 5.14 7.94
C THR A 332 18.04 6.26 7.27
N MET A 333 17.46 7.47 7.12
CA MET A 333 18.14 8.61 6.53
C MET A 333 19.39 9.04 7.32
N THR A 334 19.34 8.94 8.65
CA THR A 334 20.40 9.42 9.54
C THR A 334 21.46 8.37 9.88
N THR A 335 21.08 7.09 9.94
CA THR A 335 22.01 6.00 10.30
C THR A 335 22.59 5.29 9.09
N GLY A 336 21.93 5.35 7.92
CA GLY A 336 22.27 4.53 6.75
C GLY A 336 21.84 3.07 6.88
N ASP A 337 21.14 2.69 7.95
CA ASP A 337 20.60 1.32 8.11
C ASP A 337 19.52 1.03 7.05
N PRO A 338 19.45 -0.19 6.49
CA PRO A 338 18.38 -0.57 5.58
C PRO A 338 16.99 -0.39 6.21
N PRO A 339 15.99 0.08 5.44
CA PRO A 339 14.62 0.17 5.94
C PRO A 339 14.04 -1.23 6.21
N LYS A 340 13.06 -1.30 7.12
CA LYS A 340 12.35 -2.55 7.45
C LYS A 340 11.45 -3.06 6.33
N CYS A 341 11.11 -2.21 5.39
CA CYS A 341 10.31 -2.54 4.22
C CYS A 341 10.87 -1.80 3.02
N GLY A 342 11.31 -2.53 2.02
CA GLY A 342 12.02 -2.01 0.85
C GLY A 342 11.53 -2.61 -0.46
N GLY A 343 12.41 -2.66 -1.44
CA GLY A 343 12.09 -3.15 -2.78
C GLY A 343 11.68 -4.62 -2.81
N SER A 344 12.19 -5.44 -1.89
CA SER A 344 11.84 -6.87 -1.77
C SER A 344 10.37 -7.07 -1.40
N GLU A 345 9.92 -6.37 -0.39
CA GLU A 345 8.54 -6.42 0.10
C GLU A 345 7.58 -5.83 -0.94
N GLY A 346 7.98 -4.72 -1.57
CA GLY A 346 7.23 -4.10 -2.67
C GLY A 346 7.01 -5.07 -3.82
N LEU A 347 8.07 -5.76 -4.26
CA LEU A 347 8.02 -6.77 -5.31
C LEU A 347 7.09 -7.93 -4.93
N GLU A 348 7.27 -8.54 -3.75
CA GLU A 348 6.49 -9.71 -3.33
C GLU A 348 5.00 -9.42 -3.25
N SER A 349 4.62 -8.27 -2.70
CA SER A 349 3.23 -7.84 -2.61
C SER A 349 2.62 -7.58 -3.99
N ALA A 350 3.34 -6.87 -4.86
CA ALA A 350 2.85 -6.54 -6.20
C ALA A 350 2.73 -7.79 -7.09
N VAL A 351 3.71 -8.69 -7.05
CA VAL A 351 3.67 -9.95 -7.82
C VAL A 351 2.48 -10.81 -7.41
N LEU A 352 2.21 -10.96 -6.11
CA LEU A 352 1.05 -11.71 -5.64
C LEU A 352 -0.27 -11.03 -6.07
N ALA A 353 -0.40 -9.72 -5.91
CA ALA A 353 -1.60 -8.98 -6.31
C ALA A 353 -1.89 -9.11 -7.82
N LEU A 354 -0.86 -8.94 -8.65
CA LEU A 354 -0.99 -9.05 -10.11
C LEU A 354 -1.25 -10.49 -10.56
N ALA A 355 -0.72 -11.50 -9.85
CA ALA A 355 -1.05 -12.90 -10.11
C ALA A 355 -2.51 -13.22 -9.77
N ILE A 356 -3.04 -12.67 -8.68
CA ILE A 356 -4.46 -12.78 -8.30
C ILE A 356 -5.36 -12.13 -9.37
N ASP A 357 -5.02 -10.93 -9.84
CA ASP A 357 -5.76 -10.26 -10.92
C ASP A 357 -5.72 -11.07 -12.22
N ARG A 358 -4.53 -11.57 -12.60
CA ARG A 358 -4.36 -12.42 -13.77
C ARG A 358 -5.18 -13.70 -13.67
N ALA A 359 -5.22 -14.35 -12.50
CA ALA A 359 -6.00 -15.56 -12.28
C ALA A 359 -7.50 -15.30 -12.51
N ALA A 360 -8.04 -14.18 -12.01
CA ALA A 360 -9.43 -13.79 -12.23
C ALA A 360 -9.74 -13.52 -13.73
N LYS A 361 -8.84 -12.84 -14.43
CA LYS A 361 -9.01 -12.51 -15.86
C LYS A 361 -8.90 -13.72 -16.78
N THR A 362 -8.07 -14.70 -16.44
CA THR A 362 -7.82 -15.88 -17.28
C THR A 362 -8.63 -17.12 -16.89
N GLY A 363 -9.22 -17.14 -15.69
CA GLY A 363 -9.90 -18.32 -15.13
C GLY A 363 -8.96 -19.49 -14.84
N THR A 364 -7.66 -19.22 -14.64
CA THR A 364 -6.62 -20.24 -14.46
C THR A 364 -5.88 -20.05 -13.13
N ILE A 365 -5.29 -21.13 -12.62
CA ILE A 365 -4.31 -21.03 -11.52
C ILE A 365 -3.03 -20.42 -12.10
N VAL A 366 -2.54 -19.35 -11.47
CA VAL A 366 -1.27 -18.71 -11.82
C VAL A 366 -0.16 -19.25 -10.95
N ASP A 367 0.87 -19.83 -11.58
CA ASP A 367 2.11 -20.27 -10.93
C ASP A 367 3.09 -19.07 -10.82
N LEU A 368 3.57 -18.79 -9.60
CA LEU A 368 4.52 -17.72 -9.33
C LEU A 368 5.98 -18.20 -9.29
N GLU A 369 6.22 -19.51 -9.24
CA GLU A 369 7.56 -20.06 -9.14
C GLU A 369 8.49 -19.64 -10.29
N PRO A 370 8.03 -19.53 -11.57
CA PRO A 370 8.89 -19.04 -12.66
C PRO A 370 9.42 -17.62 -12.41
N ILE A 371 8.62 -16.75 -11.76
CA ILE A 371 9.03 -15.37 -11.45
C ILE A 371 10.12 -15.39 -10.36
N TRP A 372 9.89 -16.14 -9.30
CA TRP A 372 10.88 -16.26 -8.21
C TRP A 372 12.18 -16.89 -8.68
N LYS A 373 12.11 -17.93 -9.49
CA LYS A 373 13.30 -18.59 -10.06
C LYS A 373 14.11 -17.65 -10.95
N LYS A 374 13.44 -16.83 -11.80
CA LYS A 374 14.11 -15.82 -12.64
C LYS A 374 14.89 -14.81 -11.80
N LEU A 375 14.41 -14.51 -10.61
CA LEU A 375 15.02 -13.55 -9.66
C LEU A 375 16.03 -14.20 -8.69
N GLY A 376 16.26 -15.51 -8.77
CA GLY A 376 17.13 -16.24 -7.83
C GLY A 376 16.56 -16.28 -6.40
N ARG A 377 15.27 -16.27 -6.26
CA ARG A 377 14.57 -16.12 -4.97
C ARG A 377 13.69 -17.33 -4.63
#